data_397a397cde91c86fa521c0932d325a30
#
_entry.id   397a397cde91c86fa521c0932d325a30
#
_cell.length_a   1.000
_cell.length_b   1.000
_cell.length_c   1.000
_cell.angle_alpha   90.00
_cell.angle_beta   90.00
_cell.angle_gamma   90.00
#
_symmetry.space_group_name_H-M   'P 1'
#
loop_
_entity.id
_entity.type
_entity.pdbx_description
1 polymer ?
#
loop_
_entity_poly.entity_id
_entity_poly.type
_entity_poly.pdbx_seq_one_letter_code
_entity_poly.pdbx_strand_id
1 'polypeptide(L)'
;AMIKVNEALTGPGEPGYGNLTTFGREELRGIGVRNAARNTAFLDRVAASDNDKVKFMSSGADRAVESGQLFGRGVLSVVPGLSDNLVDGTTDGTVNLEDRFDLLHAHSDKNSPRYEGYSEYLKSDQVTKKIEAAQNSDASREASLGLLSKIFDQKFIADIDNGTLKITGQSGKKLKGIADAALQFYNLYIISPAM
;
A
#
# COMPACT_ATOMS: atom_id res chain seq x y z
N ALA A 1 3.76 11.70 20.28
CA ALA A 1 2.42 11.60 19.64
C ALA A 1 2.43 10.61 18.47
N MET A 2 3.36 10.74 17.52
CA MET A 2 3.46 9.84 16.36
C MET A 2 3.69 8.36 16.72
N ILE A 3 4.53 8.07 17.73
CA ILE A 3 4.77 6.70 18.19
C ILE A 3 3.48 6.05 18.72
N LYS A 4 2.69 6.81 19.49
CA LYS A 4 1.42 6.30 20.03
C LYS A 4 0.37 6.03 18.95
N VAL A 5 0.32 6.85 17.90
CA VAL A 5 -0.55 6.60 16.73
C VAL A 5 -0.12 5.32 16.01
N ASN A 6 1.16 5.12 15.87
CA ASN A 6 1.74 3.95 15.22
C ASN A 6 1.41 2.64 15.98
N GLU A 7 1.58 2.64 17.31
CA GLU A 7 1.22 1.50 18.16
C GLU A 7 -0.28 1.22 18.15
N ALA A 8 -1.12 2.26 18.06
CA ALA A 8 -2.57 2.10 17.94
C ALA A 8 -2.98 1.45 16.61
N LEU A 9 -2.22 1.70 15.53
CA LEU A 9 -2.52 1.15 14.21
C LEU A 9 -2.04 -0.29 14.02
N THR A 10 -0.90 -0.64 14.59
CA THR A 10 -0.25 -1.94 14.34
C THR A 10 -0.20 -2.84 15.56
N GLY A 11 -0.52 -2.34 16.74
CA GLY A 11 -0.44 -3.05 18.02
C GLY A 11 0.88 -2.82 18.76
N PRO A 12 0.90 -3.09 20.09
CA PRO A 12 2.08 -2.94 20.92
C PRO A 12 3.20 -3.88 20.48
N GLY A 13 4.39 -3.33 20.24
CA GLY A 13 5.57 -4.12 19.86
C GLY A 13 5.62 -4.55 18.40
N GLU A 14 4.58 -4.24 17.61
CA GLU A 14 4.56 -4.53 16.17
C GLU A 14 5.37 -3.52 15.36
N PRO A 15 5.95 -3.94 14.22
CA PRO A 15 6.67 -3.04 13.36
C PRO A 15 5.72 -2.00 12.77
N GLY A 16 5.87 -0.77 13.14
CA GLY A 16 4.94 0.32 12.88
C GLY A 16 4.69 0.69 11.42
N TYR A 17 5.04 1.89 11.06
CA TYR A 17 4.70 2.55 9.81
C TYR A 17 5.05 1.73 8.55
N GLY A 18 4.06 1.58 7.65
CA GLY A 18 4.22 0.85 6.40
C GLY A 18 3.86 -0.64 6.49
N ASN A 19 3.48 -1.12 7.66
CA ASN A 19 2.99 -2.48 7.89
C ASN A 19 1.46 -2.53 7.99
N LEU A 20 0.90 -3.74 8.02
CA LEU A 20 -0.53 -3.92 8.15
C LEU A 20 -0.99 -3.55 9.57
N THR A 21 -2.15 -2.89 9.64
CA THR A 21 -2.87 -2.73 10.90
C THR A 21 -3.54 -4.06 11.29
N THR A 22 -3.94 -4.21 12.55
CA THR A 22 -4.73 -5.37 12.99
C THR A 22 -5.99 -5.55 12.14
N PHE A 23 -6.70 -4.45 11.87
CA PHE A 23 -7.87 -4.46 11.00
C PHE A 23 -7.51 -4.89 9.55
N GLY A 24 -6.42 -4.38 9.00
CA GLY A 24 -5.93 -4.76 7.67
C GLY A 24 -5.59 -6.25 7.56
N ARG A 25 -5.04 -6.84 8.61
CA ARG A 25 -4.77 -8.30 8.71
C ARG A 25 -6.07 -9.12 8.64
N GLU A 26 -7.06 -8.74 9.42
CA GLU A 26 -8.37 -9.40 9.42
C GLU A 26 -9.07 -9.26 8.07
N GLU A 27 -9.03 -8.08 7.47
CA GLU A 27 -9.64 -7.82 6.17
C GLU A 27 -8.98 -8.66 5.06
N LEU A 28 -7.66 -8.74 4.99
CA LEU A 28 -6.96 -9.55 3.99
C LEU A 28 -7.28 -11.04 4.11
N ARG A 29 -7.36 -11.56 5.34
CA ARG A 29 -7.83 -12.92 5.57
C ARG A 29 -9.28 -13.09 5.12
N GLY A 30 -10.15 -12.15 5.45
CA GLY A 30 -11.55 -12.13 5.04
C GLY A 30 -11.73 -12.06 3.52
N ILE A 31 -10.88 -11.32 2.82
CA ILE A 31 -10.84 -11.28 1.35
C ILE A 31 -10.52 -12.68 0.79
N GLY A 32 -9.53 -13.37 1.36
CA GLY A 32 -9.20 -14.75 0.99
C GLY A 32 -10.38 -15.70 1.16
N VAL A 33 -11.09 -15.65 2.29
CA VAL A 33 -12.30 -16.43 2.55
C VAL A 33 -13.38 -16.14 1.51
N ARG A 34 -13.71 -14.88 1.29
CA ARG A 34 -14.75 -14.47 0.32
C ARG A 34 -14.39 -14.86 -1.11
N ASN A 35 -13.11 -14.72 -1.48
CA ASN A 35 -12.62 -15.13 -2.80
C ASN A 35 -12.78 -16.63 -3.00
N ALA A 36 -12.32 -17.45 -2.05
CA ALA A 36 -12.42 -18.89 -2.12
C ALA A 36 -13.89 -19.37 -2.13
N ALA A 37 -14.74 -18.79 -1.31
CA ALA A 37 -16.15 -19.10 -1.29
C ALA A 37 -16.86 -18.84 -2.63
N ARG A 38 -16.50 -17.76 -3.33
CA ARG A 38 -17.02 -17.43 -4.65
C ARG A 38 -16.50 -18.36 -5.75
N ASN A 39 -15.32 -18.90 -5.58
CA ASN A 39 -14.62 -19.71 -6.57
C ASN A 39 -14.45 -21.17 -6.15
N THR A 40 -15.24 -21.66 -5.17
CA THR A 40 -15.08 -22.98 -4.56
C THR A 40 -15.03 -24.08 -5.62
N ALA A 41 -15.98 -24.12 -6.55
CA ALA A 41 -16.01 -25.15 -7.60
C ALA A 41 -14.77 -25.16 -8.51
N PHE A 42 -14.13 -24.03 -8.74
CA PHE A 42 -12.87 -23.94 -9.47
C PHE A 42 -11.72 -24.43 -8.60
N LEU A 43 -11.63 -23.97 -7.36
CA LEU A 43 -10.55 -24.34 -6.45
C LEU A 43 -10.60 -25.82 -6.05
N ASP A 44 -11.80 -26.41 -5.91
CA ASP A 44 -11.97 -27.85 -5.65
C ASP A 44 -11.45 -28.68 -6.82
N ARG A 45 -11.67 -28.24 -8.07
CA ARG A 45 -11.11 -28.92 -9.24
C ARG A 45 -9.59 -28.86 -9.25
N VAL A 46 -9.02 -27.70 -8.91
CA VAL A 46 -7.56 -27.56 -8.78
C VAL A 46 -7.03 -28.45 -7.66
N ALA A 47 -7.68 -28.47 -6.51
CA ALA A 47 -7.30 -29.31 -5.37
C ALA A 47 -7.39 -30.83 -5.68
N ALA A 48 -8.29 -31.22 -6.57
CA ALA A 48 -8.43 -32.62 -7.01
C ALA A 48 -7.53 -33.00 -8.20
N SER A 49 -6.77 -32.07 -8.74
CA SER A 49 -5.93 -32.27 -9.92
C SER A 49 -4.48 -32.56 -9.52
N ASP A 50 -3.90 -33.59 -10.11
CA ASP A 50 -2.45 -33.88 -9.92
C ASP A 50 -1.53 -32.89 -10.68
N ASN A 51 -2.06 -32.24 -11.71
CA ASN A 51 -1.28 -31.43 -12.65
C ASN A 51 -1.42 -29.92 -12.41
N ASP A 52 -2.56 -29.48 -11.87
CA ASP A 52 -2.79 -28.05 -11.64
C ASP A 52 -2.13 -27.60 -10.35
N LYS A 53 -1.45 -26.48 -10.42
CA LYS A 53 -0.73 -25.91 -9.26
C LYS A 53 -1.09 -24.44 -9.06
N VAL A 54 -1.12 -24.04 -7.81
CA VAL A 54 -1.31 -22.64 -7.40
C VAL A 54 0.00 -22.10 -6.85
N LYS A 55 0.35 -20.91 -7.26
CA LYS A 55 1.54 -20.20 -6.79
C LYS A 55 1.16 -18.87 -6.18
N PHE A 56 1.66 -18.61 -4.99
CA PHE A 56 1.58 -17.31 -4.34
C PHE A 56 2.88 -16.55 -4.58
N MET A 57 2.78 -15.28 -4.94
CA MET A 57 3.94 -14.41 -5.18
C MET A 57 3.77 -13.09 -4.46
N SER A 58 4.86 -12.51 -4.01
CA SER A 58 4.89 -11.18 -3.42
C SER A 58 6.05 -10.35 -3.95
N SER A 59 6.05 -9.07 -3.62
CA SER A 59 7.18 -8.18 -3.91
C SER A 59 8.37 -8.33 -2.94
N GLY A 60 8.28 -9.22 -1.94
CA GLY A 60 9.29 -9.34 -0.89
C GLY A 60 9.23 -8.25 0.19
N ALA A 61 8.43 -7.21 0.02
CA ALA A 61 8.21 -6.24 1.11
C ALA A 61 7.37 -6.87 2.23
N ASP A 62 7.75 -6.68 3.50
CA ASP A 62 7.14 -7.34 4.66
C ASP A 62 5.61 -7.30 4.64
N ARG A 63 5.01 -6.12 4.42
CA ARG A 63 3.56 -5.98 4.32
C ARG A 63 2.95 -6.76 3.16
N ALA A 64 3.67 -6.92 2.04
CA ALA A 64 3.17 -7.64 0.87
C ALA A 64 3.24 -9.16 1.10
N VAL A 65 4.31 -9.63 1.74
CA VAL A 65 4.46 -11.03 2.17
C VAL A 65 3.33 -11.36 3.15
N GLU A 66 3.16 -10.57 4.21
CA GLU A 66 2.11 -10.77 5.21
C GLU A 66 0.71 -10.73 4.59
N SER A 67 0.45 -9.81 3.65
CA SER A 67 -0.82 -9.75 2.92
C SER A 67 -1.11 -11.03 2.17
N GLY A 68 -0.14 -11.56 1.44
CA GLY A 68 -0.26 -12.81 0.70
C GLY A 68 -0.48 -14.01 1.61
N GLN A 69 0.21 -14.06 2.75
CA GLN A 69 0.06 -15.11 3.76
C GLN A 69 -1.33 -15.12 4.38
N LEU A 70 -1.84 -13.96 4.76
CA LEU A 70 -3.18 -13.82 5.35
C LEU A 70 -4.27 -14.15 4.33
N PHE A 71 -4.14 -13.69 3.09
CA PHE A 71 -5.04 -14.06 2.00
C PHE A 71 -5.03 -15.58 1.78
N GLY A 72 -3.86 -16.19 1.67
CA GLY A 72 -3.70 -17.64 1.51
C GLY A 72 -4.30 -18.44 2.66
N ARG A 73 -4.12 -18.01 3.91
CA ARG A 73 -4.79 -18.60 5.07
C ARG A 73 -6.31 -18.54 4.95
N GLY A 74 -6.84 -17.42 4.45
CA GLY A 74 -8.28 -17.29 4.18
C GLY A 74 -8.75 -18.28 3.12
N VAL A 75 -8.01 -18.44 2.03
CA VAL A 75 -8.31 -19.42 0.96
C VAL A 75 -8.28 -20.86 1.50
N LEU A 76 -7.20 -21.24 2.17
CA LEU A 76 -7.04 -22.59 2.71
C LEU A 76 -8.06 -22.94 3.81
N SER A 77 -8.61 -21.95 4.51
CA SER A 77 -9.68 -22.20 5.49
C SER A 77 -11.00 -22.62 4.84
N VAL A 78 -11.20 -22.32 3.56
CA VAL A 78 -12.40 -22.72 2.77
C VAL A 78 -12.14 -23.98 1.96
N VAL A 79 -10.95 -24.09 1.34
CA VAL A 79 -10.54 -25.23 0.50
C VAL A 79 -9.21 -25.81 1.03
N PRO A 80 -9.24 -26.58 2.12
CA PRO A 80 -8.02 -27.10 2.74
C PRO A 80 -7.20 -28.00 1.82
N GLY A 81 -7.87 -28.80 0.96
CA GLY A 81 -7.21 -29.69 0.00
C GLY A 81 -6.32 -28.99 -1.02
N LEU A 82 -6.47 -27.66 -1.19
CA LEU A 82 -5.62 -26.90 -2.08
C LEU A 82 -4.14 -26.83 -1.59
N SER A 83 -3.87 -27.14 -0.32
CA SER A 83 -2.51 -27.14 0.24
C SER A 83 -1.56 -28.06 -0.53
N ASP A 84 -2.03 -29.19 -1.04
CA ASP A 84 -1.22 -30.18 -1.76
C ASP A 84 -0.89 -29.73 -3.19
N ASN A 85 -1.60 -28.74 -3.67
CA ASN A 85 -1.42 -28.14 -5.00
C ASN A 85 -0.61 -26.85 -4.99
N LEU A 86 -0.08 -26.43 -3.83
CA LEU A 86 0.76 -25.23 -3.77
C LEU A 86 2.17 -25.52 -4.28
N VAL A 87 2.68 -24.67 -5.17
CA VAL A 87 4.04 -24.80 -5.73
C VAL A 87 5.09 -24.75 -4.63
N ASP A 88 4.97 -23.77 -3.74
CA ASP A 88 5.96 -23.52 -2.69
C ASP A 88 5.51 -24.10 -1.33
N GLY A 89 4.37 -24.80 -1.30
CA GLY A 89 3.81 -25.45 -0.11
C GLY A 89 3.40 -24.49 1.00
N THR A 90 3.36 -25.02 2.22
CA THR A 90 3.05 -24.26 3.44
C THR A 90 4.11 -24.50 4.51
N THR A 91 4.28 -23.52 5.39
CA THR A 91 5.04 -23.64 6.65
C THR A 91 4.08 -23.29 7.78
N ASP A 92 3.89 -24.22 8.74
CA ASP A 92 2.97 -24.06 9.86
C ASP A 92 1.55 -23.60 9.45
N GLY A 93 1.03 -24.18 8.36
CA GLY A 93 -0.29 -23.83 7.79
C GLY A 93 -0.36 -22.46 7.12
N THR A 94 0.78 -21.81 6.92
CA THR A 94 0.89 -20.54 6.21
C THR A 94 1.46 -20.79 4.82
N VAL A 95 0.81 -20.24 3.78
CA VAL A 95 1.31 -20.34 2.41
C VAL A 95 2.70 -19.72 2.29
N ASN A 96 3.61 -20.41 1.62
CA ASN A 96 4.88 -19.87 1.22
C ASN A 96 4.71 -19.04 -0.05
N LEU A 97 5.48 -17.96 -0.19
CA LEU A 97 5.41 -17.07 -1.33
C LEU A 97 6.77 -16.99 -2.03
N GLU A 98 6.74 -16.98 -3.36
CA GLU A 98 7.91 -16.58 -4.13
C GLU A 98 8.10 -15.07 -4.05
N ASP A 99 9.33 -14.67 -3.73
CA ASP A 99 9.71 -13.25 -3.81
C ASP A 99 10.02 -12.89 -5.28
N ARG A 100 9.24 -11.96 -5.81
CA ARG A 100 9.37 -11.42 -7.16
C ARG A 100 9.69 -9.93 -7.14
N PHE A 101 10.63 -9.57 -6.29
CA PHE A 101 11.12 -8.20 -6.20
C PHE A 101 11.58 -7.66 -7.56
N ASP A 102 12.25 -8.49 -8.34
CA ASP A 102 12.73 -8.20 -9.70
C ASP A 102 11.62 -7.70 -10.65
N LEU A 103 10.42 -8.26 -10.55
CA LEU A 103 9.30 -7.90 -11.42
C LEU A 103 8.42 -6.80 -10.80
N LEU A 104 8.15 -6.91 -9.50
CA LEU A 104 7.17 -6.08 -8.81
C LEU A 104 7.76 -4.76 -8.32
N HIS A 105 9.08 -4.71 -8.13
CA HIS A 105 9.82 -3.53 -7.68
C HIS A 105 10.95 -3.09 -8.62
N ALA A 106 10.91 -3.50 -9.88
CA ALA A 106 11.94 -3.10 -10.86
C ALA A 106 12.18 -1.57 -10.93
N HIS A 107 11.13 -0.78 -10.63
CA HIS A 107 11.19 0.67 -10.56
C HIS A 107 11.87 1.24 -9.30
N SER A 108 12.07 0.43 -8.27
CA SER A 108 12.74 0.82 -7.00
C SER A 108 14.01 0.02 -6.72
N ASP A 109 14.28 -1.03 -7.48
CA ASP A 109 15.53 -1.79 -7.40
C ASP A 109 16.65 -1.05 -8.12
N LYS A 110 17.53 -0.40 -7.34
CA LYS A 110 18.65 0.39 -7.83
C LYS A 110 19.66 -0.43 -8.65
N ASN A 111 19.66 -1.75 -8.53
CA ASN A 111 20.51 -2.66 -9.28
C ASN A 111 19.86 -3.10 -10.60
N SER A 112 18.59 -2.79 -10.79
CA SER A 112 17.89 -3.11 -12.03
C SER A 112 18.22 -2.11 -13.13
N PRO A 113 18.56 -2.54 -14.35
CA PRO A 113 18.73 -1.63 -15.50
C PRO A 113 17.47 -0.81 -15.81
N ARG A 114 16.30 -1.31 -15.42
CA ARG A 114 15.01 -0.60 -15.58
C ARG A 114 14.85 0.56 -14.60
N TYR A 115 15.52 0.50 -13.45
CA TYR A 115 15.44 1.54 -12.43
C TYR A 115 16.01 2.87 -12.92
N GLU A 116 17.15 2.84 -13.61
CA GLU A 116 17.80 4.06 -14.09
C GLU A 116 16.89 4.82 -15.04
N GLY A 117 16.40 4.19 -16.09
CA GLY A 117 15.48 4.80 -17.06
C GLY A 117 14.19 5.30 -16.42
N TYR A 118 13.61 4.56 -15.46
CA TYR A 118 12.44 5.00 -14.73
C TYR A 118 12.73 6.20 -13.82
N SER A 119 13.86 6.19 -13.11
CA SER A 119 14.29 7.29 -12.25
C SER A 119 14.58 8.56 -13.05
N GLU A 120 15.20 8.44 -14.22
CA GLU A 120 15.43 9.56 -15.14
C GLU A 120 14.11 10.11 -15.68
N TYR A 121 13.21 9.23 -16.12
CA TYR A 121 11.88 9.63 -16.58
C TYR A 121 11.12 10.42 -15.52
N LEU A 122 11.09 9.93 -14.27
CA LEU A 122 10.40 10.64 -13.16
C LEU A 122 11.00 12.01 -12.85
N LYS A 123 12.29 12.21 -13.11
CA LYS A 123 12.98 13.49 -12.91
C LYS A 123 12.92 14.38 -14.14
N SER A 124 12.41 13.87 -15.26
CA SER A 124 12.35 14.62 -16.50
C SER A 124 11.44 15.87 -16.38
N ASP A 125 11.79 16.90 -17.12
CA ASP A 125 10.98 18.11 -17.23
C ASP A 125 9.54 17.81 -17.68
N GLN A 126 9.37 16.80 -18.52
CA GLN A 126 8.05 16.38 -18.99
C GLN A 126 7.14 15.93 -17.85
N VAL A 127 7.65 15.11 -16.93
CA VAL A 127 6.89 14.63 -15.77
C VAL A 127 6.71 15.75 -14.75
N THR A 128 7.80 16.47 -14.44
CA THR A 128 7.77 17.56 -13.45
C THR A 128 6.78 18.64 -13.84
N LYS A 129 6.79 19.11 -15.09
CA LYS A 129 5.84 20.11 -15.59
C LYS A 129 4.39 19.63 -15.58
N LYS A 130 4.13 18.35 -15.87
CA LYS A 130 2.78 17.77 -15.77
C LYS A 130 2.28 17.74 -14.34
N ILE A 131 3.12 17.34 -13.39
CA ILE A 131 2.76 17.31 -11.97
C ILE A 131 2.50 18.74 -11.47
N GLU A 132 3.38 19.70 -11.79
CA GLU A 132 3.22 21.10 -11.41
C GLU A 132 1.95 21.71 -12.02
N ALA A 133 1.66 21.43 -13.27
CA ALA A 133 0.43 21.88 -13.92
C ALA A 133 -0.83 21.30 -13.25
N ALA A 134 -0.81 20.02 -12.90
CA ALA A 134 -1.91 19.39 -12.19
C ALA A 134 -2.11 19.97 -10.78
N GLN A 135 -1.02 20.14 -10.02
CA GLN A 135 -1.05 20.70 -8.65
C GLN A 135 -1.51 22.16 -8.62
N ASN A 136 -1.15 22.95 -9.64
CA ASN A 136 -1.48 24.37 -9.74
C ASN A 136 -2.74 24.65 -10.55
N SER A 137 -3.46 23.62 -11.01
CA SER A 137 -4.74 23.82 -11.70
C SER A 137 -5.78 24.42 -10.74
N ASP A 138 -6.71 25.21 -11.28
CA ASP A 138 -7.77 25.84 -10.49
C ASP A 138 -8.58 24.79 -9.72
N ALA A 139 -8.90 23.66 -10.34
CA ALA A 139 -9.61 22.56 -9.70
C ALA A 139 -8.84 21.96 -8.51
N SER A 140 -7.53 21.73 -8.65
CA SER A 140 -6.71 21.21 -7.55
C SER A 140 -6.58 22.23 -6.41
N ARG A 141 -6.44 23.50 -6.74
CA ARG A 141 -6.36 24.59 -5.74
C ARG A 141 -7.67 24.73 -4.99
N GLU A 142 -8.81 24.75 -5.69
CA GLU A 142 -10.14 24.84 -5.08
C GLU A 142 -10.41 23.64 -4.16
N ALA A 143 -10.15 22.43 -4.62
CA ALA A 143 -10.31 21.22 -3.81
C ALA A 143 -9.40 21.24 -2.56
N SER A 144 -8.14 21.66 -2.72
CA SER A 144 -7.18 21.77 -1.62
C SER A 144 -7.60 22.81 -0.57
N LEU A 145 -8.03 23.98 -1.02
CA LEU A 145 -8.57 25.03 -0.14
C LEU A 145 -9.83 24.56 0.57
N GLY A 146 -10.75 23.90 -0.16
CA GLY A 146 -11.98 23.35 0.40
C GLY A 146 -11.74 22.31 1.50
N LEU A 147 -10.69 21.48 1.36
CA LEU A 147 -10.30 20.52 2.38
C LEU A 147 -9.60 21.21 3.57
N LEU A 148 -8.54 21.96 3.29
CA LEU A 148 -7.70 22.54 4.33
C LEU A 148 -8.44 23.57 5.20
N SER A 149 -9.37 24.35 4.63
CA SER A 149 -10.17 25.34 5.36
C SER A 149 -11.13 24.73 6.38
N LYS A 150 -11.40 23.42 6.31
CA LYS A 150 -12.17 22.70 7.34
C LYS A 150 -11.36 22.39 8.59
N ILE A 151 -10.03 22.46 8.50
CA ILE A 151 -9.12 22.00 9.54
C ILE A 151 -8.25 23.15 10.07
N PHE A 152 -7.86 24.07 9.19
CA PHE A 152 -6.91 25.14 9.47
C PHE A 152 -7.48 26.53 9.19
N ASP A 153 -6.94 27.52 9.87
CA ASP A 153 -7.24 28.92 9.59
C ASP A 153 -6.60 29.41 8.29
N GLN A 154 -7.13 30.53 7.77
CA GLN A 154 -6.69 31.08 6.49
C GLN A 154 -5.21 31.51 6.50
N LYS A 155 -4.70 31.99 7.65
CA LYS A 155 -3.31 32.41 7.76
C LYS A 155 -2.37 31.23 7.60
N PHE A 156 -2.66 30.10 8.26
CA PHE A 156 -1.87 28.88 8.18
C PHE A 156 -1.85 28.35 6.73
N ILE A 157 -3.00 28.35 6.05
CA ILE A 157 -3.12 27.93 4.65
C ILE A 157 -2.30 28.83 3.72
N ALA A 158 -2.39 30.16 3.91
CA ALA A 158 -1.62 31.13 3.14
C ALA A 158 -0.12 30.98 3.37
N ASP A 159 0.32 30.71 4.59
CA ASP A 159 1.73 30.50 4.92
C ASP A 159 2.31 29.22 4.28
N ILE A 160 1.49 28.19 4.07
CA ILE A 160 1.86 27.02 3.29
C ILE A 160 1.93 27.36 1.79
N ASP A 161 0.92 28.05 1.26
CA ASP A 161 0.79 28.35 -0.16
C ASP A 161 1.91 29.24 -0.68
N ASN A 162 2.29 30.24 0.11
CA ASN A 162 3.39 31.16 -0.23
C ASN A 162 4.79 30.65 0.17
N GLY A 163 4.88 29.46 0.79
CA GLY A 163 6.13 28.85 1.21
C GLY A 163 6.81 29.48 2.44
N THR A 164 6.12 30.35 3.16
CA THR A 164 6.60 30.93 4.45
C THR A 164 6.68 29.83 5.49
N LEU A 165 5.69 28.96 5.56
CA LEU A 165 5.68 27.78 6.42
C LEU A 165 6.23 26.58 5.65
N LYS A 166 7.41 26.11 6.06
CA LYS A 166 8.04 24.92 5.50
C LYS A 166 7.75 23.72 6.37
N ILE A 167 6.82 22.89 5.93
CA ILE A 167 6.52 21.63 6.59
C ILE A 167 7.35 20.52 5.96
N THR A 168 8.03 19.76 6.80
CA THR A 168 8.76 18.56 6.38
C THR A 168 7.93 17.34 6.76
N GLY A 169 7.55 16.55 5.78
CA GLY A 169 6.86 15.26 6.00
C GLY A 169 7.80 14.24 6.66
N GLN A 170 7.25 13.15 7.12
CA GLN A 170 7.98 12.07 7.80
C GLN A 170 9.12 11.47 6.93
N SER A 171 8.96 11.48 5.61
CA SER A 171 9.98 11.04 4.66
C SER A 171 11.15 12.04 4.48
N GLY A 172 11.18 13.15 5.23
CA GLY A 172 12.13 14.23 5.05
C GLY A 172 11.84 15.12 3.83
N LYS A 173 10.79 14.83 3.04
CA LYS A 173 10.39 15.66 1.92
C LYS A 173 9.65 16.89 2.41
N LYS A 174 10.00 18.04 1.86
CA LYS A 174 9.27 19.29 2.10
C LYS A 174 7.98 19.29 1.30
N LEU A 175 6.89 19.70 1.94
CA LEU A 175 5.62 19.91 1.23
C LEU A 175 5.76 21.09 0.26
N LYS A 176 5.24 20.90 -0.95
CA LYS A 176 5.24 21.89 -2.02
C LYS A 176 3.84 22.47 -2.21
N GLY A 177 3.51 23.47 -1.35
CA GLY A 177 2.24 24.17 -1.45
C GLY A 177 1.02 23.41 -0.90
N ILE A 178 -0.15 23.99 -1.13
CA ILE A 178 -1.41 23.52 -0.54
C ILE A 178 -1.89 22.18 -1.11
N ALA A 179 -1.58 21.87 -2.37
CA ALA A 179 -1.98 20.61 -2.98
C ALA A 179 -1.28 19.41 -2.31
N ASP A 180 0.01 19.51 -2.06
CA ASP A 180 0.74 18.49 -1.30
C ASP A 180 0.22 18.36 0.15
N ALA A 181 -0.05 19.50 0.80
CA ALA A 181 -0.62 19.49 2.14
C ALA A 181 -1.97 18.79 2.18
N ALA A 182 -2.88 19.15 1.27
CA ALA A 182 -4.20 18.53 1.17
C ALA A 182 -4.10 17.02 0.90
N LEU A 183 -3.17 16.58 0.05
CA LEU A 183 -2.94 15.16 -0.22
C LEU A 183 -2.50 14.39 1.02
N GLN A 184 -1.66 14.98 1.90
CA GLN A 184 -1.27 14.33 3.15
C GLN A 184 -2.47 14.13 4.09
N PHE A 185 -3.38 15.12 4.18
CA PHE A 185 -4.60 14.98 4.98
C PHE A 185 -5.59 14.00 4.37
N TYR A 186 -5.70 13.95 3.05
CA TYR A 186 -6.50 12.94 2.38
C TYR A 186 -5.99 11.51 2.67
N ASN A 187 -4.67 11.32 2.65
CA ASN A 187 -4.06 10.04 3.02
C ASN A 187 -4.37 9.67 4.48
N LEU A 188 -4.30 10.62 5.42
CA LEU A 188 -4.69 10.38 6.80
C LEU A 188 -6.17 10.00 6.93
N TYR A 189 -7.04 10.64 6.15
CA TYR A 189 -8.47 10.31 6.13
C TYR A 189 -8.71 8.87 5.66
N ILE A 190 -7.98 8.40 4.65
CA ILE A 190 -8.12 7.02 4.14
C ILE A 190 -7.76 5.97 5.20
N ILE A 191 -6.73 6.24 6.02
CA ILE A 191 -6.32 5.30 7.09
C ILE A 191 -7.12 5.45 8.38
N SER A 192 -7.86 6.54 8.56
CA SER A 192 -8.62 6.79 9.79
C SER A 192 -9.66 5.72 10.13
N PRO A 193 -10.36 5.06 9.17
CA PRO A 193 -11.27 3.96 9.48
C PRO A 193 -10.59 2.72 10.08
N ALA A 194 -9.26 2.62 9.96
CA ALA A 194 -8.48 1.53 10.55
C ALA A 194 -7.99 1.83 11.97
N MET A 195 -8.28 3.02 12.48
CA MET A 195 -7.97 3.48 13.84
C MET A 195 -9.12 3.21 14.79
#